data_bbb7b41c9d05f60286ea431294c0369f
#
_entry.id   bbb7b41c9d05f60286ea431294c0369f
#
_cell.length_a   1.000
_cell.length_b   1.000
_cell.length_c   1.000
_cell.angle_alpha   90.00
_cell.angle_beta   90.00
_cell.angle_gamma   90.00
#
_symmetry.space_group_name_H-M   'P 1'
#
loop_
_entity.id
_entity.type
_entity.pdbx_description
1 polymer ?
#
loop_
_entity_poly.entity_id
_entity_poly.type
_entity_poly.pdbx_seq_one_letter_code
_entity_poly.pdbx_strand_id
1 'polypeptide(L)'
;MVVVGAGPGGLAAAINLAGLGFRVTVLEKDALPGGRMKGLRLGEKGEYALDTGPTILQLPQVLGRVFERWGRSLGDYVRLVRLEPNTRVHFWDGTLLDTSADAGRMESAAEALAPGLGAALRRWTEMSRRKYQVAYEKFICTPAETLAYFAPWRLAPAARFKPWQSLHRHLDGYFHDDRLTYALAYPSKYLGLHPTTCSSVFSVIPFLELAFGVWHVEGGFRALARAMQRCAEDLGATFRLGTPVRQVWIDGARVRGVELEGGERLAGDAVVVNADLPYAATRLVDGRWRDGTRLSDRWLDRARFSCSTFMLYLGLDRRWEELPHHLVYLSEGARRTDRDSLEDRTPDLEDPPFYVCNPCVTDPGGAPPGHSTLSVLVPTPNTARPVSWAGLERTLAERVPGWLAKVGLGDVARHTRAQRTFTAETWRDQFNVHRGAVFSLAHSWSQLGPLRPPVRDRGVEGLYWVGGGTHPGSGLLTIVESANIAADHLARASGRASGLPGWPFVPIPPRGLAPPGSVVQG
;
A
#
# COMPACT_ATOMS: atom_id res chain seq x y z
N MET A 1 -10.48 -24.67 -3.15
CA MET A 1 -10.15 -23.47 -2.38
C MET A 1 -10.96 -22.29 -2.87
N VAL A 2 -11.50 -21.47 -1.97
CA VAL A 2 -12.23 -20.25 -2.35
C VAL A 2 -11.44 -19.04 -1.88
N VAL A 3 -11.24 -18.07 -2.77
CA VAL A 3 -10.62 -16.77 -2.44
C VAL A 3 -11.70 -15.69 -2.53
N VAL A 4 -11.93 -14.94 -1.45
CA VAL A 4 -12.92 -13.87 -1.36
C VAL A 4 -12.25 -12.52 -1.52
N GLY A 5 -12.50 -11.85 -2.64
CA GLY A 5 -11.96 -10.57 -3.02
C GLY A 5 -10.72 -10.67 -3.92
N ALA A 6 -10.80 -10.07 -5.11
CA ALA A 6 -9.73 -10.00 -6.11
C ALA A 6 -8.85 -8.74 -5.95
N GLY A 7 -8.62 -8.26 -4.73
CA GLY A 7 -7.58 -7.28 -4.43
C GLY A 7 -6.19 -7.91 -4.50
N PRO A 8 -5.09 -7.13 -4.32
CA PRO A 8 -3.72 -7.62 -4.55
C PRO A 8 -3.35 -8.85 -3.72
N GLY A 9 -3.81 -8.96 -2.47
CA GLY A 9 -3.56 -10.15 -1.64
C GLY A 9 -4.31 -11.38 -2.13
N GLY A 10 -5.57 -11.22 -2.56
CA GLY A 10 -6.36 -12.32 -3.12
C GLY A 10 -5.82 -12.81 -4.46
N LEU A 11 -5.38 -11.87 -5.32
CA LEU A 11 -4.73 -12.20 -6.59
C LEU A 11 -3.41 -12.96 -6.36
N ALA A 12 -2.57 -12.50 -5.43
CA ALA A 12 -1.33 -13.19 -5.08
C ALA A 12 -1.59 -14.59 -4.45
N ALA A 13 -2.62 -14.69 -3.60
CA ALA A 13 -3.05 -15.98 -3.06
C ALA A 13 -3.55 -16.93 -4.16
N ALA A 14 -4.34 -16.42 -5.12
CA ALA A 14 -4.83 -17.20 -6.24
C ALA A 14 -3.70 -17.75 -7.12
N ILE A 15 -2.71 -16.92 -7.46
CA ILE A 15 -1.50 -17.33 -8.21
C ILE A 15 -0.78 -18.45 -7.46
N ASN A 16 -0.49 -18.25 -6.18
CA ASN A 16 0.26 -19.23 -5.39
C ASN A 16 -0.51 -20.55 -5.21
N LEU A 17 -1.80 -20.48 -4.89
CA LEU A 17 -2.61 -21.67 -4.66
C LEU A 17 -2.83 -22.45 -5.96
N ALA A 18 -3.09 -21.78 -7.09
CA ALA A 18 -3.20 -22.44 -8.39
C ALA A 18 -1.87 -23.08 -8.82
N GLY A 19 -0.75 -22.36 -8.64
CA GLY A 19 0.59 -22.89 -8.89
C GLY A 19 0.95 -24.11 -8.02
N LEU A 20 0.43 -24.18 -6.79
CA LEU A 20 0.52 -25.36 -5.93
C LEU A 20 -0.40 -26.51 -6.37
N GLY A 21 -1.19 -26.35 -7.45
CA GLY A 21 -2.09 -27.36 -8.00
C GLY A 21 -3.41 -27.50 -7.23
N PHE A 22 -3.84 -26.48 -6.47
CA PHE A 22 -5.19 -26.46 -5.91
C PHE A 22 -6.20 -25.98 -6.96
N ARG A 23 -7.42 -26.49 -6.90
CA ARG A 23 -8.55 -25.89 -7.62
C ARG A 23 -8.97 -24.61 -6.89
N VAL A 24 -8.82 -23.47 -7.54
CA VAL A 24 -9.06 -22.15 -6.96
C VAL A 24 -10.20 -21.45 -7.67
N THR A 25 -11.17 -20.96 -6.90
CA THR A 25 -12.21 -20.04 -7.37
C THR A 25 -12.09 -18.73 -6.63
N VAL A 26 -11.92 -17.65 -7.37
CA VAL A 26 -11.87 -16.28 -6.84
C VAL A 26 -13.21 -15.61 -7.04
N LEU A 27 -13.77 -15.05 -5.97
CA LEU A 27 -15.04 -14.34 -5.95
C LEU A 27 -14.77 -12.86 -5.70
N GLU A 28 -15.25 -12.00 -6.58
CA GLU A 28 -15.12 -10.54 -6.44
C GLU A 28 -16.49 -9.88 -6.58
N LYS A 29 -16.82 -8.97 -5.66
CA LYS A 29 -18.10 -8.26 -5.67
C LYS A 29 -18.26 -7.30 -6.85
N ASP A 30 -17.15 -6.72 -7.31
CA ASP A 30 -17.13 -5.78 -8.43
C ASP A 30 -16.96 -6.50 -9.77
N ALA A 31 -17.30 -5.80 -10.86
CA ALA A 31 -17.10 -6.31 -12.22
C ALA A 31 -15.62 -6.32 -12.67
N LEU A 32 -14.73 -5.73 -11.89
CA LEU A 32 -13.30 -5.64 -12.18
C LEU A 32 -12.47 -6.09 -10.98
N PRO A 33 -11.34 -6.78 -11.21
CA PRO A 33 -10.39 -7.12 -10.16
C PRO A 33 -9.61 -5.89 -9.71
N GLY A 34 -8.90 -6.01 -8.59
CA GLY A 34 -7.94 -5.04 -8.12
C GLY A 34 -8.31 -4.41 -6.76
N GLY A 35 -9.58 -4.49 -6.33
CA GLY A 35 -10.01 -3.83 -5.10
C GLY A 35 -9.70 -2.32 -5.15
N ARG A 36 -8.81 -1.82 -4.28
CA ARG A 36 -8.37 -0.42 -4.33
C ARG A 36 -7.46 -0.06 -5.52
N MET A 37 -6.95 -1.04 -6.27
CA MET A 37 -6.15 -0.87 -7.49
C MET A 37 -7.00 -0.86 -8.77
N LYS A 38 -8.33 -0.96 -8.69
CA LYS A 38 -9.20 -1.19 -9.86
C LYS A 38 -9.27 -0.04 -10.89
N GLY A 39 -8.81 1.16 -10.50
CA GLY A 39 -8.83 2.33 -11.37
C GLY A 39 -10.20 3.01 -11.47
N LEU A 40 -10.20 4.19 -12.04
CA LEU A 40 -11.33 5.09 -12.26
C LEU A 40 -11.30 5.62 -13.69
N ARG A 41 -12.47 5.84 -14.27
CA ARG A 41 -12.62 6.56 -15.55
C ARG A 41 -13.48 7.79 -15.35
N LEU A 42 -13.04 8.92 -15.91
CA LEU A 42 -13.73 10.20 -15.92
C LEU A 42 -13.99 10.65 -17.35
N GLY A 43 -14.85 11.67 -17.47
CA GLY A 43 -15.33 12.16 -18.74
C GLY A 43 -16.57 11.42 -19.24
N GLU A 44 -17.31 12.02 -20.18
CA GLU A 44 -18.56 11.45 -20.68
C GLU A 44 -18.36 10.10 -21.38
N LYS A 45 -17.20 9.90 -22.01
CA LYS A 45 -16.82 8.64 -22.71
C LYS A 45 -15.86 7.79 -21.87
N GLY A 46 -15.55 8.19 -20.63
CA GLY A 46 -14.56 7.52 -19.79
C GLY A 46 -13.14 7.63 -20.34
N GLU A 47 -12.82 8.72 -21.04
CA GLU A 47 -11.57 8.94 -21.74
C GLU A 47 -10.37 9.21 -20.81
N TYR A 48 -10.61 9.65 -19.57
CA TYR A 48 -9.56 9.86 -18.57
C TYR A 48 -9.50 8.68 -17.63
N ALA A 49 -8.38 8.02 -17.59
CA ALA A 49 -8.16 6.83 -16.78
C ALA A 49 -7.14 7.09 -15.68
N LEU A 50 -7.53 6.87 -14.42
CA LEU A 50 -6.73 7.13 -13.22
C LEU A 50 -6.69 5.90 -12.31
N ASP A 51 -5.65 5.80 -11.50
CA ASP A 51 -5.61 4.85 -10.39
C ASP A 51 -6.38 5.41 -9.19
N THR A 52 -7.17 4.56 -8.54
CA THR A 52 -7.98 5.00 -7.37
C THR A 52 -7.22 5.01 -6.06
N GLY A 53 -6.28 4.08 -5.87
CA GLY A 53 -5.58 3.90 -4.60
C GLY A 53 -4.07 4.06 -4.74
N PRO A 54 -3.28 2.97 -4.77
CA PRO A 54 -1.84 3.07 -4.84
C PRO A 54 -1.40 3.65 -6.18
N THR A 55 -0.39 4.53 -6.12
CA THR A 55 0.27 5.14 -7.28
C THR A 55 1.77 4.91 -7.28
N ILE A 56 2.33 4.47 -6.15
CA ILE A 56 3.76 4.27 -5.93
C ILE A 56 4.03 2.77 -5.83
N LEU A 57 4.83 2.24 -6.77
CA LEU A 57 5.33 0.87 -6.72
C LEU A 57 6.78 0.87 -6.25
N GLN A 58 7.00 0.28 -5.08
CA GLN A 58 8.33 0.01 -4.54
C GLN A 58 8.66 -1.47 -4.70
N LEU A 59 9.94 -1.82 -4.82
CA LEU A 59 10.46 -3.19 -4.79
C LEU A 59 9.67 -4.16 -5.70
N PRO A 60 9.55 -3.89 -7.01
CA PRO A 60 8.78 -4.71 -7.95
C PRO A 60 9.26 -6.16 -8.02
N GLN A 61 10.48 -6.45 -7.58
CA GLN A 61 11.04 -7.79 -7.51
C GLN A 61 10.22 -8.75 -6.63
N VAL A 62 9.54 -8.22 -5.60
CA VAL A 62 8.65 -9.05 -4.78
C VAL A 62 7.45 -9.53 -5.59
N LEU A 63 6.90 -8.65 -6.44
CA LEU A 63 5.84 -9.06 -7.38
C LEU A 63 6.36 -10.03 -8.43
N GLY A 64 7.52 -9.73 -9.04
CA GLY A 64 8.15 -10.60 -10.04
C GLY A 64 8.27 -12.04 -9.54
N ARG A 65 8.71 -12.22 -8.31
CA ARG A 65 8.86 -13.55 -7.69
C ARG A 65 7.57 -14.34 -7.57
N VAL A 66 6.42 -13.68 -7.40
CA VAL A 66 5.12 -14.37 -7.39
C VAL A 66 4.85 -15.07 -8.72
N PHE A 67 5.31 -14.46 -9.82
CA PHE A 67 5.20 -15.03 -11.16
C PHE A 67 6.31 -16.09 -11.43
N GLU A 68 7.56 -15.70 -11.17
CA GLU A 68 8.76 -16.51 -11.45
C GLU A 68 8.73 -17.89 -10.77
N ARG A 69 8.17 -17.96 -9.57
CA ARG A 69 7.98 -19.22 -8.85
C ARG A 69 7.23 -20.28 -9.66
N TRP A 70 6.32 -19.86 -10.49
CA TRP A 70 5.45 -20.74 -11.28
C TRP A 70 5.84 -20.74 -12.76
N GLY A 71 7.10 -20.37 -13.06
CA GLY A 71 7.63 -20.37 -14.43
C GLY A 71 7.03 -19.30 -15.32
N ARG A 72 6.57 -18.18 -14.73
CA ARG A 72 6.04 -17.01 -15.44
C ARG A 72 6.96 -15.82 -15.23
N SER A 73 6.94 -14.85 -16.11
CA SER A 73 7.63 -13.58 -15.92
C SER A 73 6.60 -12.44 -15.77
N LEU A 74 6.78 -11.57 -14.79
CA LEU A 74 5.91 -10.38 -14.66
C LEU A 74 5.94 -9.52 -15.92
N GLY A 75 7.10 -9.44 -16.60
CA GLY A 75 7.29 -8.69 -17.83
C GLY A 75 6.46 -9.19 -19.01
N ASP A 76 6.04 -10.48 -19.01
CA ASP A 76 5.16 -11.03 -20.05
C ASP A 76 3.71 -10.52 -19.92
N TYR A 77 3.35 -9.96 -18.77
CA TYR A 77 1.99 -9.55 -18.45
C TYR A 77 1.83 -8.03 -18.35
N VAL A 78 2.87 -7.32 -17.90
CA VAL A 78 2.81 -5.87 -17.70
C VAL A 78 4.21 -5.26 -17.76
N ARG A 79 4.30 -4.05 -18.32
CA ARG A 79 5.55 -3.28 -18.36
C ARG A 79 5.66 -2.37 -17.15
N LEU A 80 6.88 -2.29 -16.59
CA LEU A 80 7.22 -1.40 -15.49
C LEU A 80 8.21 -0.34 -15.97
N VAL A 81 7.99 0.91 -15.59
CA VAL A 81 8.84 2.05 -15.91
C VAL A 81 9.42 2.61 -14.62
N ARG A 82 10.75 2.69 -14.54
CA ARG A 82 11.43 3.31 -13.40
C ARG A 82 11.30 4.83 -13.52
N LEU A 83 10.95 5.48 -12.43
CA LEU A 83 10.79 6.92 -12.39
C LEU A 83 12.10 7.62 -11.98
N GLU A 84 12.37 8.74 -12.63
CA GLU A 84 13.46 9.66 -12.29
C GLU A 84 13.00 11.10 -12.55
N PRO A 85 12.92 11.95 -11.53
CA PRO A 85 13.14 11.64 -10.11
C PRO A 85 12.09 10.66 -9.55
N ASN A 86 12.41 9.99 -8.41
CA ASN A 86 11.42 9.20 -7.69
C ASN A 86 10.23 10.06 -7.27
N THR A 87 10.51 11.21 -6.65
CA THR A 87 9.53 12.19 -6.15
C THR A 87 10.19 13.56 -6.06
N ARG A 88 9.50 14.61 -6.48
CA ARG A 88 9.87 16.01 -6.18
C ARG A 88 9.18 16.47 -4.93
N VAL A 89 9.94 16.96 -3.97
CA VAL A 89 9.45 17.54 -2.71
C VAL A 89 9.56 19.06 -2.80
N HIS A 90 8.42 19.73 -2.64
CA HIS A 90 8.33 21.18 -2.49
C HIS A 90 8.23 21.50 -0.99
N PHE A 91 9.16 22.26 -0.47
CA PHE A 91 9.15 22.68 0.93
C PHE A 91 8.43 24.00 1.14
N TRP A 92 8.06 24.26 2.39
CA TRP A 92 7.41 25.50 2.86
C TRP A 92 8.20 26.77 2.57
N ASP A 93 9.53 26.67 2.43
CA ASP A 93 10.45 27.78 2.15
C ASP A 93 10.71 28.00 0.65
N GLY A 94 10.01 27.25 -0.21
CA GLY A 94 10.17 27.29 -1.66
C GLY A 94 11.34 26.45 -2.19
N THR A 95 12.13 25.81 -1.33
CA THR A 95 13.19 24.90 -1.77
C THR A 95 12.59 23.66 -2.41
N LEU A 96 13.34 23.03 -3.32
CA LEU A 96 12.97 21.78 -4.00
C LEU A 96 13.99 20.69 -3.69
N LEU A 97 13.52 19.46 -3.58
CA LEU A 97 14.36 18.27 -3.52
C LEU A 97 13.83 17.21 -4.47
N ASP A 98 14.59 16.84 -5.46
CA ASP A 98 14.33 15.67 -6.29
C ASP A 98 14.99 14.45 -5.66
N THR A 99 14.18 13.50 -5.18
CA THR A 99 14.70 12.25 -4.64
C THR A 99 15.04 11.29 -5.77
N SER A 100 16.14 10.55 -5.64
CA SER A 100 16.63 9.65 -6.67
C SER A 100 17.15 8.36 -6.08
N ALA A 101 17.03 7.26 -6.84
CA ALA A 101 17.70 6.02 -6.50
C ALA A 101 19.15 5.95 -7.05
N ASP A 102 19.59 6.95 -7.78
CA ASP A 102 21.00 7.17 -8.04
C ASP A 102 21.65 7.82 -6.79
N ALA A 103 22.57 7.07 -6.17
CA ALA A 103 23.17 7.49 -4.92
C ALA A 103 23.96 8.79 -5.05
N GLY A 104 24.65 8.99 -6.19
CA GLY A 104 25.43 10.21 -6.43
C GLY A 104 24.53 11.44 -6.60
N ARG A 105 23.46 11.31 -7.39
CA ARG A 105 22.45 12.38 -7.56
C ARG A 105 21.79 12.72 -6.23
N MET A 106 21.38 11.71 -5.45
CA MET A 106 20.72 11.94 -4.18
C MET A 106 21.65 12.56 -3.13
N GLU A 107 22.92 12.12 -3.06
CA GLU A 107 23.94 12.72 -2.19
C GLU A 107 24.21 14.18 -2.59
N SER A 108 24.31 14.49 -3.89
CA SER A 108 24.47 15.86 -4.38
C SER A 108 23.26 16.74 -4.11
N ALA A 109 22.04 16.20 -4.28
CA ALA A 109 20.81 16.93 -3.98
C ALA A 109 20.69 17.24 -2.48
N ALA A 110 21.07 16.31 -1.61
CA ALA A 110 21.11 16.54 -0.16
C ALA A 110 22.18 17.58 0.21
N GLU A 111 23.37 17.51 -0.37
CA GLU A 111 24.45 18.50 -0.13
C GLU A 111 24.05 19.91 -0.57
N ALA A 112 23.23 20.03 -1.62
CA ALA A 112 22.71 21.32 -2.08
C ALA A 112 21.71 21.96 -1.10
N LEU A 113 21.05 21.18 -0.25
CA LEU A 113 20.18 21.71 0.82
C LEU A 113 21.01 22.36 1.92
N ALA A 114 22.05 21.66 2.41
CA ALA A 114 22.99 22.20 3.37
C ALA A 114 24.31 21.41 3.37
N PRO A 115 25.47 22.07 3.64
CA PRO A 115 26.75 21.38 3.70
C PRO A 115 26.79 20.21 4.67
N GLY A 116 27.36 19.09 4.25
CA GLY A 116 27.52 17.87 5.04
C GLY A 116 26.32 16.90 5.01
N LEU A 117 25.17 17.30 4.43
CA LEU A 117 23.99 16.43 4.33
C LEU A 117 24.20 15.24 3.39
N GLY A 118 24.97 15.38 2.33
CA GLY A 118 25.34 14.27 1.45
C GLY A 118 26.08 13.16 2.19
N ALA A 119 27.07 13.53 3.02
CA ALA A 119 27.80 12.59 3.86
C ALA A 119 26.91 11.96 4.95
N ALA A 120 26.01 12.74 5.56
CA ALA A 120 25.04 12.24 6.52
C ALA A 120 24.07 11.22 5.89
N LEU A 121 23.57 11.51 4.69
CA LEU A 121 22.70 10.63 3.93
C LEU A 121 23.40 9.29 3.61
N ARG A 122 24.66 9.33 3.22
CA ARG A 122 25.45 8.11 2.97
C ARG A 122 25.54 7.23 4.22
N ARG A 123 25.84 7.82 5.40
CA ARG A 123 25.90 7.09 6.68
C ARG A 123 24.54 6.48 7.04
N TRP A 124 23.47 7.24 6.88
CA TRP A 124 22.11 6.76 7.15
C TRP A 124 21.69 5.63 6.19
N THR A 125 22.02 5.75 4.90
CA THR A 125 21.72 4.72 3.89
C THR A 125 22.42 3.40 4.20
N GLU A 126 23.70 3.45 4.59
CA GLU A 126 24.45 2.24 4.95
C GLU A 126 23.88 1.55 6.20
N MET A 127 23.48 2.31 7.20
CA MET A 127 22.80 1.75 8.38
C MET A 127 21.43 1.16 8.00
N SER A 128 20.68 1.85 7.14
CA SER A 128 19.34 1.43 6.70
C SER A 128 19.39 0.17 5.82
N ARG A 129 20.46 -0.05 5.07
CA ARG A 129 20.74 -1.31 4.36
C ARG A 129 20.72 -2.52 5.30
N ARG A 130 21.41 -2.42 6.43
CA ARG A 130 21.46 -3.49 7.45
C ARG A 130 20.11 -3.67 8.15
N LYS A 131 19.42 -2.55 8.41
CA LYS A 131 18.06 -2.56 8.99
C LYS A 131 17.07 -3.28 8.06
N TYR A 132 17.10 -2.97 6.76
CA TYR A 132 16.26 -3.62 5.76
C TYR A 132 16.47 -5.13 5.74
N GLN A 133 17.71 -5.58 5.72
CA GLN A 133 18.02 -7.01 5.73
C GLN A 133 17.40 -7.71 6.94
N VAL A 134 17.62 -7.17 8.15
CA VAL A 134 17.05 -7.75 9.38
C VAL A 134 15.52 -7.70 9.39
N ALA A 135 14.93 -6.58 8.97
CA ALA A 135 13.46 -6.43 8.93
C ALA A 135 12.82 -7.41 7.95
N TYR A 136 13.40 -7.54 6.76
CA TYR A 136 12.85 -8.40 5.71
C TYR A 136 12.98 -9.88 6.07
N GLU A 137 14.21 -10.36 6.33
CA GLU A 137 14.48 -11.77 6.58
C GLU A 137 13.86 -12.30 7.88
N LYS A 138 13.85 -11.47 8.94
CA LYS A 138 13.49 -11.95 10.28
C LYS A 138 12.08 -11.65 10.72
N PHE A 139 11.41 -10.66 10.07
CA PHE A 139 10.11 -10.20 10.54
C PHE A 139 9.04 -10.22 9.45
N ILE A 140 9.28 -9.64 8.28
CA ILE A 140 8.24 -9.50 7.25
C ILE A 140 7.84 -10.85 6.69
N CYS A 141 8.82 -11.68 6.31
CA CYS A 141 8.59 -12.99 5.68
C CYS A 141 8.37 -14.13 6.70
N THR A 142 8.29 -13.83 8.01
CA THR A 142 8.13 -14.84 9.04
C THR A 142 6.71 -14.83 9.58
N PRO A 143 6.01 -15.99 9.61
CA PRO A 143 4.72 -16.09 10.28
C PRO A 143 4.80 -15.62 11.72
N ALA A 144 3.95 -14.67 12.11
CA ALA A 144 3.98 -14.07 13.43
C ALA A 144 3.41 -14.98 14.55
N GLU A 145 2.84 -16.11 14.16
CA GLU A 145 2.18 -17.07 15.07
C GLU A 145 3.18 -17.98 15.81
N THR A 146 4.44 -18.01 15.35
CA THR A 146 5.46 -18.89 15.92
C THR A 146 6.15 -18.25 17.12
N LEU A 147 6.43 -19.02 18.18
CA LEU A 147 7.24 -18.58 19.33
C LEU A 147 8.64 -18.11 18.89
N ALA A 148 9.14 -18.66 17.78
CA ALA A 148 10.39 -18.24 17.16
C ALA A 148 10.41 -16.77 16.74
N TYR A 149 9.26 -16.11 16.59
CA TYR A 149 9.19 -14.67 16.31
C TYR A 149 9.80 -13.84 17.45
N PHE A 150 9.65 -14.30 18.69
CA PHE A 150 10.19 -13.65 19.90
C PHE A 150 11.58 -14.13 20.30
N ALA A 151 12.19 -14.99 19.49
CA ALA A 151 13.48 -15.55 19.84
C ALA A 151 14.57 -14.47 20.00
N PRO A 152 15.44 -14.55 21.03
CA PRO A 152 16.46 -13.54 21.31
C PRO A 152 17.37 -13.23 20.10
N TRP A 153 17.73 -14.25 19.31
CA TRP A 153 18.56 -14.06 18.09
C TRP A 153 17.88 -13.27 16.97
N ARG A 154 16.55 -13.09 17.03
CA ARG A 154 15.80 -12.19 16.13
C ARG A 154 15.68 -10.81 16.72
N LEU A 155 15.36 -10.70 18.01
CA LEU A 155 15.10 -9.43 18.68
C LEU A 155 16.38 -8.63 18.93
N ALA A 156 17.49 -9.29 19.30
CA ALA A 156 18.74 -8.61 19.62
C ALA A 156 19.32 -7.80 18.43
N PRO A 157 19.35 -8.31 17.19
CA PRO A 157 19.73 -7.49 16.03
C PRO A 157 18.78 -6.32 15.78
N ALA A 158 17.47 -6.52 15.97
CA ALA A 158 16.47 -5.46 15.77
C ALA A 158 16.60 -4.34 16.83
N ALA A 159 16.95 -4.67 18.07
CA ALA A 159 17.13 -3.70 19.15
C ALA A 159 18.23 -2.65 18.83
N ARG A 160 19.26 -3.04 18.07
CA ARG A 160 20.33 -2.11 17.64
C ARG A 160 19.82 -0.93 16.80
N PHE A 161 18.67 -1.08 16.15
CA PHE A 161 18.05 -0.03 15.34
C PHE A 161 17.12 0.88 16.13
N LYS A 162 17.11 0.76 17.47
CA LYS A 162 16.30 1.57 18.39
C LYS A 162 14.82 1.66 17.97
N PRO A 163 14.14 0.52 17.78
CA PRO A 163 12.78 0.51 17.23
C PRO A 163 11.75 1.27 18.09
N TRP A 164 12.06 1.54 19.37
CA TRP A 164 11.24 2.37 20.28
C TRP A 164 11.36 3.87 20.05
N GLN A 165 12.34 4.31 19.24
CA GLN A 165 12.51 5.71 18.85
C GLN A 165 11.49 6.06 17.75
N SER A 166 10.99 7.32 17.72
CA SER A 166 10.17 7.76 16.59
C SER A 166 10.99 7.88 15.31
N LEU A 167 10.31 7.74 14.16
CA LEU A 167 10.94 7.90 12.85
C LEU A 167 11.59 9.27 12.70
N HIS A 168 10.85 10.34 13.06
CA HIS A 168 11.37 11.71 13.02
C HIS A 168 12.67 11.85 13.82
N ARG A 169 12.63 11.49 15.12
CA ARG A 169 13.82 11.59 15.98
C ARG A 169 14.99 10.74 15.47
N HIS A 170 14.70 9.62 14.85
CA HIS A 170 15.73 8.76 14.25
C HIS A 170 16.42 9.44 13.06
N LEU A 171 15.65 10.06 12.15
CA LEU A 171 16.18 10.77 10.98
C LEU A 171 16.88 12.07 11.38
N ASP A 172 16.26 12.85 12.27
CA ASP A 172 16.83 14.09 12.79
C ASP A 172 18.22 13.87 13.44
N GLY A 173 18.41 12.77 14.13
CA GLY A 173 19.71 12.38 14.69
C GLY A 173 20.82 12.12 13.66
N TYR A 174 20.50 12.03 12.37
CA TYR A 174 21.47 11.96 11.26
C TYR A 174 21.65 13.29 10.55
N PHE A 175 20.55 14.01 10.34
CA PHE A 175 20.54 15.13 9.39
C PHE A 175 20.61 16.49 10.04
N HIS A 176 19.94 16.69 11.19
CA HIS A 176 19.83 17.99 11.85
C HIS A 176 19.36 19.12 10.89
N ASP A 177 18.61 18.73 9.84
CA ASP A 177 17.96 19.59 8.87
C ASP A 177 16.52 19.12 8.68
N ASP A 178 15.57 20.01 8.95
CA ASP A 178 14.14 19.68 8.92
C ASP A 178 13.69 19.25 7.51
N ARG A 179 14.21 19.87 6.45
CA ARG A 179 13.81 19.57 5.07
C ARG A 179 14.13 18.12 4.72
N LEU A 180 15.39 17.71 4.89
CA LEU A 180 15.79 16.34 4.58
C LEU A 180 15.14 15.33 5.52
N THR A 181 14.99 15.69 6.82
CA THR A 181 14.29 14.85 7.81
C THR A 181 12.83 14.60 7.41
N TYR A 182 12.06 15.65 7.08
CA TYR A 182 10.66 15.50 6.70
C TYR A 182 10.49 14.87 5.30
N ALA A 183 11.36 15.15 4.34
CA ALA A 183 11.36 14.52 3.03
C ALA A 183 11.51 12.99 3.14
N LEU A 184 12.49 12.51 3.94
CA LEU A 184 12.70 11.09 4.16
C LEU A 184 11.70 10.47 5.17
N ALA A 185 11.02 11.28 5.96
CA ALA A 185 9.94 10.80 6.82
C ALA A 185 8.60 10.66 6.08
N TYR A 186 8.39 11.43 5.01
CA TYR A 186 7.12 11.47 4.27
C TYR A 186 6.61 10.10 3.79
N PRO A 187 7.46 9.18 3.28
CA PRO A 187 7.01 7.85 2.86
C PRO A 187 6.31 7.03 3.96
N SER A 188 6.45 7.36 5.24
CA SER A 188 5.66 6.74 6.31
C SER A 188 4.15 7.00 6.15
N LYS A 189 3.77 8.11 5.49
CA LYS A 189 2.37 8.45 5.20
C LYS A 189 1.71 7.49 4.20
N TYR A 190 2.48 6.72 3.43
CA TYR A 190 1.95 5.64 2.57
C TYR A 190 1.28 4.51 3.36
N LEU A 191 1.52 4.47 4.67
CA LEU A 191 0.86 3.55 5.61
C LEU A 191 -0.05 4.30 6.60
N GLY A 192 -0.31 5.58 6.36
CA GLY A 192 -1.10 6.43 7.26
C GLY A 192 -0.42 6.72 8.59
N LEU A 193 0.91 6.70 8.63
CA LEU A 193 1.69 6.90 9.84
C LEU A 193 2.14 8.36 9.98
N HIS A 194 2.19 8.85 11.22
CA HIS A 194 2.82 10.13 11.53
C HIS A 194 4.28 9.92 11.95
N PRO A 195 5.25 10.68 11.41
CA PRO A 195 6.67 10.46 11.67
C PRO A 195 7.08 10.57 13.13
N THR A 196 6.40 11.42 13.92
CA THR A 196 6.74 11.64 15.33
C THR A 196 6.18 10.56 16.27
N THR A 197 5.18 9.79 15.83
CA THR A 197 4.54 8.75 16.62
C THR A 197 4.84 7.34 16.16
N CYS A 198 5.21 7.15 14.89
CA CYS A 198 5.57 5.83 14.38
C CYS A 198 7.00 5.43 14.72
N SER A 199 7.25 4.14 14.74
CA SER A 199 8.58 3.56 15.03
C SER A 199 9.62 3.90 13.96
N SER A 200 10.88 4.06 14.38
CA SER A 200 12.03 4.17 13.49
C SER A 200 12.21 2.98 12.54
N VAL A 201 11.55 1.85 12.78
CA VAL A 201 11.55 0.70 11.86
C VAL A 201 11.05 1.10 10.48
N PHE A 202 10.09 2.03 10.41
CA PHE A 202 9.53 2.51 9.15
C PHE A 202 10.49 3.36 8.31
N SER A 203 11.70 3.69 8.81
CA SER A 203 12.76 4.27 7.97
C SER A 203 13.24 3.32 6.85
N VAL A 204 12.82 2.06 6.89
CA VAL A 204 13.02 1.13 5.78
C VAL A 204 12.27 1.60 4.52
N ILE A 205 11.11 2.27 4.64
CA ILE A 205 10.32 2.69 3.48
C ILE A 205 11.07 3.71 2.60
N PRO A 206 11.55 4.87 3.11
CA PRO A 206 12.37 5.77 2.30
C PRO A 206 13.68 5.13 1.83
N PHE A 207 14.26 4.21 2.61
CA PHE A 207 15.42 3.45 2.16
C PHE A 207 15.11 2.61 0.92
N LEU A 208 13.92 1.97 0.84
CA LEU A 208 13.52 1.20 -0.35
C LEU A 208 13.46 2.08 -1.60
N GLU A 209 12.94 3.30 -1.50
CA GLU A 209 12.91 4.25 -2.62
C GLU A 209 14.31 4.65 -3.10
N LEU A 210 15.24 4.91 -2.17
CA LEU A 210 16.61 5.26 -2.52
C LEU A 210 17.44 4.06 -3.01
N ALA A 211 17.10 2.84 -2.59
CA ALA A 211 17.86 1.65 -2.96
C ALA A 211 17.34 0.98 -4.25
N PHE A 212 16.04 0.98 -4.48
CA PHE A 212 15.38 0.24 -5.56
C PHE A 212 14.62 1.13 -6.55
N GLY A 213 14.46 2.41 -6.24
CA GLY A 213 13.67 3.35 -7.03
C GLY A 213 12.18 3.22 -6.81
N VAL A 214 11.46 4.16 -7.39
CA VAL A 214 10.01 4.17 -7.53
C VAL A 214 9.67 3.81 -8.96
N TRP A 215 8.62 3.01 -9.14
CA TRP A 215 8.23 2.46 -10.42
C TRP A 215 6.78 2.80 -10.75
N HIS A 216 6.52 3.05 -12.02
CA HIS A 216 5.18 3.13 -12.58
C HIS A 216 4.83 1.84 -13.31
N VAL A 217 3.58 1.45 -13.24
CA VAL A 217 3.01 0.35 -14.02
C VAL A 217 2.36 0.94 -15.26
N GLU A 218 2.82 0.59 -16.45
CA GLU A 218 2.20 1.07 -17.68
C GLU A 218 0.73 0.63 -17.76
N GLY A 219 -0.16 1.57 -18.02
CA GLY A 219 -1.60 1.39 -17.90
C GLY A 219 -2.14 1.49 -16.47
N GLY A 220 -1.30 1.85 -15.48
CA GLY A 220 -1.66 2.03 -14.07
C GLY A 220 -1.76 0.72 -13.28
N PHE A 221 -2.03 0.83 -12.00
CA PHE A 221 -2.18 -0.34 -11.11
C PHE A 221 -3.34 -1.26 -11.49
N ARG A 222 -4.34 -0.75 -12.22
CA ARG A 222 -5.38 -1.59 -12.82
C ARG A 222 -4.81 -2.59 -13.83
N ALA A 223 -3.75 -2.23 -14.57
CA ALA A 223 -3.07 -3.14 -15.48
C ALA A 223 -2.34 -4.24 -14.71
N LEU A 224 -1.69 -3.90 -13.58
CA LEU A 224 -1.10 -4.89 -12.68
C LEU A 224 -2.15 -5.85 -12.12
N ALA A 225 -3.31 -5.37 -11.69
CA ALA A 225 -4.39 -6.23 -11.19
C ALA A 225 -4.84 -7.24 -12.25
N ARG A 226 -5.00 -6.80 -13.50
CA ARG A 226 -5.34 -7.66 -14.64
C ARG A 226 -4.20 -8.63 -14.99
N ALA A 227 -2.94 -8.20 -14.90
CA ALA A 227 -1.78 -9.05 -15.09
C ALA A 227 -1.74 -10.20 -14.08
N MET A 228 -1.98 -9.89 -12.80
CA MET A 228 -2.07 -10.89 -11.75
C MET A 228 -3.27 -11.84 -11.94
N GLN A 229 -4.42 -11.33 -12.37
CA GLN A 229 -5.58 -12.16 -12.71
C GLN A 229 -5.24 -13.15 -13.83
N ARG A 230 -4.71 -12.65 -14.96
CA ARG A 230 -4.33 -13.52 -16.10
C ARG A 230 -3.31 -14.58 -15.70
N CYS A 231 -2.31 -14.22 -14.89
CA CYS A 231 -1.34 -15.19 -14.40
C CYS A 231 -2.02 -16.29 -13.55
N ALA A 232 -2.97 -15.94 -12.69
CA ALA A 232 -3.73 -16.92 -11.92
C ALA A 232 -4.60 -17.82 -12.81
N GLU A 233 -5.22 -17.25 -13.85
CA GLU A 233 -6.02 -17.99 -14.85
C GLU A 233 -5.16 -18.95 -15.67
N ASP A 234 -3.98 -18.52 -16.11
CA ASP A 234 -3.00 -19.36 -16.82
C ASP A 234 -2.49 -20.53 -15.97
N LEU A 235 -2.59 -20.41 -14.64
CA LEU A 235 -2.26 -21.47 -13.68
C LEU A 235 -3.50 -22.30 -13.29
N GLY A 236 -4.69 -22.03 -13.87
CA GLY A 236 -5.92 -22.80 -13.69
C GLY A 236 -6.89 -22.26 -12.64
N ALA A 237 -6.69 -21.05 -12.11
CA ALA A 237 -7.69 -20.41 -11.26
C ALA A 237 -8.90 -19.93 -12.09
N THR A 238 -10.09 -19.94 -11.48
CA THR A 238 -11.32 -19.40 -12.07
C THR A 238 -11.76 -18.15 -11.33
N PHE A 239 -12.33 -17.18 -12.06
CA PHE A 239 -12.83 -15.93 -11.49
C PHE A 239 -14.32 -15.78 -11.71
N ARG A 240 -15.06 -15.43 -10.65
CA ARG A 240 -16.45 -15.01 -10.71
C ARG A 240 -16.53 -13.57 -10.23
N LEU A 241 -16.47 -12.64 -11.18
CA LEU A 241 -16.61 -11.21 -10.94
C LEU A 241 -18.09 -10.84 -10.82
N GLY A 242 -18.42 -9.69 -10.20
CA GLY A 242 -19.80 -9.31 -9.91
C GLY A 242 -20.51 -10.28 -8.96
N THR A 243 -19.76 -11.01 -8.14
CA THR A 243 -20.29 -12.10 -7.30
C THR A 243 -19.97 -11.83 -5.83
N PRO A 244 -20.78 -11.03 -5.14
CA PRO A 244 -20.58 -10.70 -3.74
C PRO A 244 -20.84 -11.91 -2.82
N VAL A 245 -19.93 -12.13 -1.89
CA VAL A 245 -20.06 -13.15 -0.83
C VAL A 245 -20.83 -12.53 0.33
N ARG A 246 -21.89 -13.23 0.76
CA ARG A 246 -22.71 -12.88 1.92
C ARG A 246 -22.03 -13.27 3.23
N GLN A 247 -21.54 -14.52 3.30
CA GLN A 247 -20.88 -15.03 4.50
C GLN A 247 -19.98 -16.23 4.21
N VAL A 248 -19.00 -16.47 5.09
CA VAL A 248 -18.24 -17.72 5.15
C VAL A 248 -19.14 -18.79 5.78
N TRP A 249 -19.34 -19.91 5.07
CA TRP A 249 -20.09 -21.04 5.58
C TRP A 249 -19.19 -21.89 6.48
N ILE A 250 -19.51 -21.89 7.79
CA ILE A 250 -18.77 -22.58 8.84
C ILE A 250 -19.70 -23.58 9.53
N ASP A 251 -19.19 -24.80 9.72
CA ASP A 251 -19.88 -25.87 10.42
C ASP A 251 -18.88 -26.59 11.34
N GLY A 252 -19.20 -26.72 12.62
CA GLY A 252 -18.32 -27.36 13.62
C GLY A 252 -16.93 -26.71 13.72
N ALA A 253 -16.83 -25.38 13.74
CA ALA A 253 -15.57 -24.61 13.75
C ALA A 253 -14.64 -24.90 12.54
N ARG A 254 -15.18 -25.38 11.44
CA ARG A 254 -14.47 -25.65 10.19
C ARG A 254 -15.20 -25.00 9.01
N VAL A 255 -14.43 -24.44 8.10
CA VAL A 255 -14.96 -23.90 6.85
C VAL A 255 -15.54 -25.02 5.99
N ARG A 256 -16.72 -24.77 5.39
CA ARG A 256 -17.35 -25.62 4.37
C ARG A 256 -17.41 -24.92 3.01
N GLY A 257 -17.12 -23.63 2.96
CA GLY A 257 -17.16 -22.81 1.77
C GLY A 257 -17.67 -21.41 2.05
N VAL A 258 -18.41 -20.86 1.10
CA VAL A 258 -19.05 -19.54 1.22
C VAL A 258 -20.49 -19.58 0.75
N GLU A 259 -21.30 -18.65 1.24
CA GLU A 259 -22.65 -18.37 0.75
C GLU A 259 -22.63 -17.01 0.04
N LEU A 260 -23.15 -16.97 -1.17
CA LEU A 260 -23.27 -15.78 -2.00
C LEU A 260 -24.52 -14.96 -1.63
N GLU A 261 -24.58 -13.68 -1.96
CA GLU A 261 -25.77 -12.85 -1.70
C GLU A 261 -27.04 -13.41 -2.37
N GLY A 262 -26.91 -14.10 -3.49
CA GLY A 262 -28.01 -14.82 -4.15
C GLY A 262 -28.45 -16.13 -3.48
N GLY A 263 -27.85 -16.53 -2.33
CA GLY A 263 -28.19 -17.75 -1.60
C GLY A 263 -27.48 -19.01 -2.11
N GLU A 264 -26.76 -18.95 -3.23
CA GLU A 264 -25.91 -20.04 -3.72
C GLU A 264 -24.81 -20.36 -2.73
N ARG A 265 -24.57 -21.64 -2.43
CA ARG A 265 -23.44 -22.09 -1.64
C ARG A 265 -22.36 -22.69 -2.53
N LEU A 266 -21.15 -22.17 -2.40
CA LEU A 266 -19.97 -22.71 -3.06
C LEU A 266 -19.13 -23.45 -2.01
N ALA A 267 -19.04 -24.77 -2.14
CA ALA A 267 -18.26 -25.62 -1.25
C ALA A 267 -16.74 -25.40 -1.45
N GLY A 268 -15.98 -25.48 -0.36
CA GLY A 268 -14.52 -25.38 -0.40
C GLY A 268 -13.88 -25.87 0.90
N ASP A 269 -12.75 -26.56 0.77
CA ASP A 269 -11.99 -27.10 1.91
C ASP A 269 -11.28 -26.01 2.73
N ALA A 270 -11.01 -24.86 2.09
CA ALA A 270 -10.51 -23.67 2.76
C ALA A 270 -10.99 -22.39 2.05
N VAL A 271 -11.07 -21.31 2.83
CA VAL A 271 -11.42 -19.96 2.37
C VAL A 271 -10.32 -18.99 2.74
N VAL A 272 -9.83 -18.25 1.75
CA VAL A 272 -8.87 -17.14 1.92
C VAL A 272 -9.60 -15.83 1.71
N VAL A 273 -9.69 -14.99 2.74
CA VAL A 273 -10.43 -13.73 2.70
C VAL A 273 -9.47 -12.57 2.51
N ASN A 274 -9.63 -11.85 1.40
CA ASN A 274 -8.87 -10.64 1.04
C ASN A 274 -9.74 -9.36 1.05
N ALA A 275 -10.91 -9.37 1.62
CA ALA A 275 -11.65 -8.14 1.91
C ALA A 275 -10.96 -7.36 3.05
N ASP A 276 -11.32 -6.09 3.24
CA ASP A 276 -10.82 -5.34 4.40
C ASP A 276 -11.11 -6.13 5.69
N LEU A 277 -10.06 -6.40 6.48
CA LEU A 277 -10.14 -7.39 7.55
C LEU A 277 -11.23 -7.09 8.58
N PRO A 278 -11.36 -5.86 9.14
CA PRO A 278 -12.42 -5.56 10.09
C PRO A 278 -13.82 -5.67 9.46
N TYR A 279 -13.96 -5.19 8.22
CA TYR A 279 -15.22 -5.36 7.47
C TYR A 279 -15.55 -6.85 7.30
N ALA A 280 -14.60 -7.63 6.80
CA ALA A 280 -14.82 -9.07 6.54
C ALA A 280 -15.12 -9.82 7.83
N ALA A 281 -14.38 -9.57 8.90
CA ALA A 281 -14.62 -10.19 10.19
C ALA A 281 -16.05 -9.91 10.69
N THR A 282 -16.51 -8.66 10.61
CA THR A 282 -17.82 -8.27 11.16
C THR A 282 -19.00 -8.56 10.24
N ARG A 283 -18.78 -8.70 8.94
CA ARG A 283 -19.86 -8.90 7.94
C ARG A 283 -19.92 -10.29 7.34
N LEU A 284 -18.76 -10.94 7.20
CA LEU A 284 -18.69 -12.25 6.52
C LEU A 284 -18.54 -13.42 7.50
N VAL A 285 -18.23 -13.17 8.77
CA VAL A 285 -18.04 -14.23 9.79
C VAL A 285 -18.95 -13.95 10.99
N ASP A 286 -19.73 -14.95 11.37
CA ASP A 286 -20.62 -14.89 12.53
C ASP A 286 -19.84 -14.58 13.81
N GLY A 287 -20.39 -13.71 14.67
CA GLY A 287 -19.77 -13.23 15.92
C GLY A 287 -19.26 -14.33 16.82
N ARG A 288 -20.03 -15.45 16.95
CA ARG A 288 -19.66 -16.61 17.78
C ARG A 288 -18.28 -17.22 17.44
N TRP A 289 -17.83 -17.09 16.17
CA TRP A 289 -16.52 -17.60 15.74
C TRP A 289 -15.39 -16.60 15.94
N ARG A 290 -15.73 -15.37 16.31
CA ARG A 290 -14.77 -14.28 16.54
C ARG A 290 -14.56 -13.99 18.04
N ASP A 291 -15.47 -14.47 18.90
CA ASP A 291 -15.40 -14.20 20.34
C ASP A 291 -14.08 -14.70 20.94
N GLY A 292 -13.50 -13.89 21.81
CA GLY A 292 -12.19 -14.17 22.44
C GLY A 292 -10.98 -13.98 21.53
N THR A 293 -11.18 -13.63 20.25
CA THR A 293 -10.10 -13.38 19.28
C THR A 293 -9.81 -11.88 19.12
N ARG A 294 -8.75 -11.55 18.36
CA ARG A 294 -8.45 -10.19 17.90
C ARG A 294 -9.35 -9.71 16.75
N LEU A 295 -10.40 -10.43 16.46
CA LEU A 295 -11.44 -10.05 15.49
C LEU A 295 -12.80 -9.92 16.16
N SER A 296 -12.88 -10.06 17.51
CA SER A 296 -14.10 -9.81 18.29
C SER A 296 -14.50 -8.34 18.20
N ASP A 297 -15.80 -8.07 18.31
CA ASP A 297 -16.31 -6.70 18.27
C ASP A 297 -15.67 -5.85 19.37
N ARG A 298 -15.54 -6.39 20.60
CA ARG A 298 -14.86 -5.70 21.71
C ARG A 298 -13.42 -5.31 21.40
N TRP A 299 -12.68 -6.14 20.67
CA TRP A 299 -11.30 -5.82 20.29
C TRP A 299 -11.26 -4.78 19.17
N LEU A 300 -12.11 -4.93 18.15
CA LEU A 300 -12.20 -4.00 17.02
C LEU A 300 -12.64 -2.61 17.45
N ASP A 301 -13.53 -2.50 18.44
CA ASP A 301 -13.95 -1.20 18.99
C ASP A 301 -12.79 -0.45 19.67
N ARG A 302 -11.85 -1.16 20.28
CA ARG A 302 -10.67 -0.61 20.95
C ARG A 302 -9.46 -0.46 20.04
N ALA A 303 -9.48 -1.11 18.89
CA ALA A 303 -8.38 -1.08 17.94
C ALA A 303 -8.23 0.33 17.33
N ARG A 304 -6.99 0.71 17.09
CA ARG A 304 -6.67 1.93 16.36
C ARG A 304 -6.69 1.65 14.85
N PHE A 305 -7.30 2.55 14.12
CA PHE A 305 -7.36 2.50 12.66
C PHE A 305 -6.56 3.64 12.06
N SER A 306 -6.10 3.45 10.84
CA SER A 306 -5.36 4.48 10.12
C SER A 306 -6.24 5.70 9.81
N CYS A 307 -5.59 6.78 9.41
CA CYS A 307 -6.27 7.88 8.75
C CYS A 307 -6.96 7.41 7.45
N SER A 308 -7.75 8.31 6.89
CA SER A 308 -8.31 8.24 5.55
C SER A 308 -7.62 9.25 4.63
N THR A 309 -8.17 9.41 3.42
CA THR A 309 -7.72 10.38 2.44
C THR A 309 -8.91 11.06 1.78
N PHE A 310 -8.78 12.35 1.57
CA PHE A 310 -9.52 13.03 0.51
C PHE A 310 -8.73 12.88 -0.77
N MET A 311 -9.40 12.46 -1.83
CA MET A 311 -8.81 12.37 -3.17
C MET A 311 -9.57 13.29 -4.11
N LEU A 312 -8.84 14.04 -4.91
CA LEU A 312 -9.38 14.77 -6.06
C LEU A 312 -8.73 14.20 -7.33
N TYR A 313 -9.57 13.64 -8.19
CA TYR A 313 -9.19 13.10 -9.49
C TYR A 313 -9.62 14.06 -10.58
N LEU A 314 -8.70 14.41 -11.47
CA LEU A 314 -8.90 15.40 -12.52
C LEU A 314 -8.57 14.82 -13.90
N GLY A 315 -9.45 15.03 -14.86
CA GLY A 315 -9.17 14.92 -16.29
C GLY A 315 -8.97 16.32 -16.87
N LEU A 316 -7.87 16.56 -17.54
CA LEU A 316 -7.38 17.88 -17.91
C LEU A 316 -7.10 17.95 -19.42
N ASP A 317 -7.40 19.09 -20.07
CA ASP A 317 -7.10 19.34 -21.49
C ASP A 317 -5.71 19.96 -21.73
N ARG A 318 -4.83 19.85 -20.76
CA ARG A 318 -3.44 20.28 -20.80
C ARG A 318 -2.53 19.25 -20.15
N ARG A 319 -1.27 19.19 -20.59
CA ARG A 319 -0.19 18.43 -19.93
C ARG A 319 0.77 19.40 -19.26
N TRP A 320 1.28 18.99 -18.08
CA TRP A 320 2.35 19.68 -17.35
C TRP A 320 3.61 18.81 -17.43
N GLU A 321 4.28 18.86 -18.61
CA GLU A 321 5.47 18.04 -18.88
C GLU A 321 6.70 18.48 -18.07
N GLU A 322 6.69 19.72 -17.58
CA GLU A 322 7.70 20.30 -16.70
C GLU A 322 7.66 19.75 -15.25
N LEU A 323 6.55 19.11 -14.89
CA LEU A 323 6.38 18.52 -13.56
C LEU A 323 6.67 17.02 -13.60
N PRO A 324 7.31 16.47 -12.56
CA PRO A 324 7.56 15.02 -12.51
C PRO A 324 6.30 14.22 -12.23
N HIS A 325 6.43 12.88 -12.30
CA HIS A 325 5.33 11.95 -12.06
C HIS A 325 4.76 12.08 -10.64
N HIS A 326 5.62 12.23 -9.63
CA HIS A 326 5.23 12.36 -8.24
C HIS A 326 5.72 13.68 -7.66
N LEU A 327 4.80 14.40 -7.01
CA LEU A 327 5.07 15.62 -6.28
C LEU A 327 4.52 15.53 -4.86
N VAL A 328 5.25 16.08 -3.93
CA VAL A 328 4.85 16.22 -2.52
C VAL A 328 5.03 17.68 -2.13
N TYR A 329 4.02 18.28 -1.55
CA TYR A 329 4.14 19.54 -0.86
C TYR A 329 4.20 19.30 0.65
N LEU A 330 5.26 19.79 1.28
CA LEU A 330 5.44 19.79 2.73
C LEU A 330 5.21 21.20 3.25
N SER A 331 4.12 21.37 3.98
CA SER A 331 3.73 22.66 4.57
C SER A 331 4.50 22.95 5.85
N GLU A 332 4.57 24.23 6.23
CA GLU A 332 5.11 24.62 7.54
C GLU A 332 4.25 24.08 8.70
N GLY A 333 2.94 23.99 8.50
CA GLY A 333 2.02 23.36 9.45
C GLY A 333 2.36 21.89 9.73
N ALA A 334 2.77 21.14 8.71
CA ALA A 334 3.20 19.74 8.88
C ALA A 334 4.42 19.60 9.80
N ARG A 335 5.29 20.61 9.85
CA ARG A 335 6.45 20.70 10.75
C ARG A 335 6.04 21.01 12.19
N ARG A 336 5.06 21.90 12.38
CA ARG A 336 4.61 22.35 13.70
C ARG A 336 3.69 21.35 14.42
N THR A 337 3.11 20.42 13.69
CA THR A 337 2.08 19.50 14.18
C THR A 337 2.65 18.21 14.78
N ASP A 338 3.62 18.34 15.66
CA ASP A 338 4.46 17.24 16.17
C ASP A 338 3.74 16.21 17.06
N ARG A 339 2.48 16.39 17.48
CA ARG A 339 1.90 15.58 18.55
C ARG A 339 0.59 14.87 18.25
N ASP A 340 -0.07 15.18 17.13
CA ASP A 340 -1.37 14.57 16.87
C ASP A 340 -1.31 13.61 15.69
N SER A 341 -1.85 12.42 15.89
CA SER A 341 -1.94 11.41 14.85
C SER A 341 -2.83 11.94 13.72
N LEU A 342 -2.52 11.59 12.47
CA LEU A 342 -3.38 11.83 11.30
C LEU A 342 -4.79 11.24 11.50
N GLU A 343 -4.93 10.30 12.47
CA GLU A 343 -6.19 9.68 12.86
C GLU A 343 -7.12 10.65 13.57
N ASP A 344 -6.59 11.69 14.23
CA ASP A 344 -7.28 12.52 15.19
C ASP A 344 -7.56 13.96 14.75
N ARG A 345 -7.03 14.41 13.59
CA ARG A 345 -7.18 15.80 13.16
C ARG A 345 -7.98 15.97 11.88
N THR A 346 -8.82 17.02 11.87
CA THR A 346 -9.26 17.67 10.64
C THR A 346 -8.02 18.23 9.94
N PRO A 347 -7.89 18.09 8.60
CA PRO A 347 -6.75 18.66 7.89
C PRO A 347 -6.66 20.17 8.17
N ASP A 348 -5.43 20.68 8.25
CA ASP A 348 -5.21 22.11 8.19
C ASP A 348 -5.75 22.61 6.85
N LEU A 349 -6.79 23.46 6.90
CA LEU A 349 -7.42 23.97 5.69
C LEU A 349 -6.73 25.20 5.11
N GLU A 350 -5.76 25.77 5.82
CA GLU A 350 -5.00 26.92 5.34
C GLU A 350 -3.76 26.48 4.55
N ASP A 351 -3.00 25.51 5.07
CA ASP A 351 -1.76 25.06 4.46
C ASP A 351 -1.50 23.56 4.73
N PRO A 352 -2.30 22.64 4.17
CA PRO A 352 -2.09 21.22 4.40
C PRO A 352 -0.92 20.68 3.56
N PRO A 353 -0.22 19.66 4.05
CA PRO A 353 0.63 18.86 3.17
C PRO A 353 -0.23 18.04 2.21
N PHE A 354 0.19 17.92 0.96
CA PHE A 354 -0.52 17.12 -0.04
C PHE A 354 0.43 16.41 -0.99
N TYR A 355 -0.10 15.43 -1.69
CA TYR A 355 0.60 14.67 -2.72
C TYR A 355 -0.14 14.80 -4.05
N VAL A 356 0.62 14.87 -5.15
CA VAL A 356 0.11 14.88 -6.52
C VAL A 356 0.76 13.77 -7.33
N CYS A 357 -0.06 13.03 -8.07
CA CYS A 357 0.40 12.11 -9.11
C CYS A 357 0.03 12.66 -10.49
N ASN A 358 1.03 12.79 -11.35
CA ASN A 358 0.95 13.26 -12.74
C ASN A 358 1.41 12.14 -13.69
N PRO A 359 0.62 11.07 -13.87
CA PRO A 359 1.08 9.87 -14.55
C PRO A 359 1.30 10.06 -16.05
N CYS A 360 0.62 11.01 -16.70
CA CYS A 360 0.68 11.21 -18.15
C CYS A 360 2.03 11.72 -18.66
N VAL A 361 2.94 12.18 -17.79
CA VAL A 361 4.32 12.50 -18.19
C VAL A 361 5.15 11.25 -18.47
N THR A 362 4.78 10.12 -17.88
CA THR A 362 5.45 8.82 -18.04
C THR A 362 4.64 7.89 -18.94
N ASP A 363 3.31 7.91 -18.80
CA ASP A 363 2.36 7.03 -19.49
C ASP A 363 1.20 7.86 -20.05
N PRO A 364 1.36 8.41 -21.25
CA PRO A 364 0.35 9.29 -21.86
C PRO A 364 -0.96 8.58 -22.20
N GLY A 365 -1.00 7.24 -22.22
CA GLY A 365 -2.19 6.45 -22.56
C GLY A 365 -3.36 6.59 -21.58
N GLY A 366 -3.17 7.30 -20.46
CA GLY A 366 -4.20 7.59 -19.47
C GLY A 366 -5.19 8.68 -19.85
N ALA A 367 -4.96 9.43 -20.95
CA ALA A 367 -5.80 10.55 -21.41
C ALA A 367 -5.76 10.69 -22.94
N PRO A 368 -6.68 11.47 -23.56
CA PRO A 368 -6.60 11.81 -24.97
C PRO A 368 -5.29 12.55 -25.34
N PRO A 369 -4.87 12.57 -26.61
CA PRO A 369 -3.68 13.31 -27.04
C PRO A 369 -3.71 14.79 -26.60
N GLY A 370 -2.63 15.28 -26.01
CA GLY A 370 -2.51 16.64 -25.46
C GLY A 370 -3.19 16.85 -24.11
N HIS A 371 -3.92 15.87 -23.62
CA HIS A 371 -4.59 15.89 -22.32
C HIS A 371 -3.75 15.18 -21.24
N SER A 372 -4.18 15.31 -19.98
CA SER A 372 -3.57 14.59 -18.85
C SER A 372 -4.58 14.23 -17.78
N THR A 373 -4.10 13.48 -16.81
CA THR A 373 -4.82 13.17 -15.56
C THR A 373 -3.96 13.57 -14.37
N LEU A 374 -4.59 14.07 -13.32
CA LEU A 374 -3.94 14.30 -12.02
C LEU A 374 -4.75 13.67 -10.90
N SER A 375 -4.06 13.12 -9.92
CA SER A 375 -4.66 12.70 -8.65
C SER A 375 -4.01 13.50 -7.52
N VAL A 376 -4.84 14.14 -6.69
CA VAL A 376 -4.40 14.89 -5.52
C VAL A 376 -4.88 14.19 -4.27
N LEU A 377 -3.98 13.98 -3.33
CA LEU A 377 -4.27 13.34 -2.04
C LEU A 377 -4.01 14.31 -0.90
N VAL A 378 -5.02 14.53 -0.06
CA VAL A 378 -4.91 15.23 1.21
C VAL A 378 -5.27 14.25 2.33
N PRO A 379 -4.40 14.02 3.33
CA PRO A 379 -4.74 13.17 4.48
C PRO A 379 -5.92 13.74 5.27
N THR A 380 -6.85 12.87 5.64
CA THR A 380 -8.04 13.22 6.45
C THR A 380 -8.25 12.19 7.56
N PRO A 381 -8.99 12.50 8.62
CA PRO A 381 -9.40 11.49 9.59
C PRO A 381 -10.28 10.42 8.92
N ASN A 382 -10.47 9.30 9.59
CA ASN A 382 -11.47 8.29 9.20
C ASN A 382 -12.86 8.62 9.78
N THR A 383 -13.90 7.86 9.41
CA THR A 383 -15.29 8.13 9.79
C THR A 383 -15.62 7.88 11.27
N ALA A 384 -14.67 7.46 12.09
CA ALA A 384 -14.86 7.43 13.54
C ALA A 384 -14.94 8.85 14.14
N ARG A 385 -14.47 9.86 13.41
CA ARG A 385 -14.60 11.27 13.82
C ARG A 385 -15.93 11.86 13.35
N PRO A 386 -16.64 12.55 14.24
CA PRO A 386 -17.91 13.21 13.91
C PRO A 386 -17.63 14.53 13.15
N VAL A 387 -17.39 14.43 11.86
CA VAL A 387 -17.24 15.57 10.95
C VAL A 387 -18.37 15.58 9.92
N SER A 388 -18.77 16.75 9.45
CA SER A 388 -19.66 16.87 8.30
C SER A 388 -18.87 16.56 7.03
N TRP A 389 -18.92 15.30 6.58
CA TRP A 389 -18.14 14.85 5.41
C TRP A 389 -18.51 15.61 4.14
N ALA A 390 -19.80 15.86 3.90
CA ALA A 390 -20.25 16.65 2.75
C ALA A 390 -19.74 18.11 2.80
N GLY A 391 -19.68 18.72 3.99
CA GLY A 391 -19.10 20.05 4.19
C GLY A 391 -17.60 20.07 3.96
N LEU A 392 -16.88 19.10 4.54
CA LEU A 392 -15.44 18.96 4.38
C LEU A 392 -15.06 18.68 2.92
N GLU A 393 -15.78 17.78 2.23
CA GLU A 393 -15.58 17.47 0.83
C GLU A 393 -15.68 18.71 -0.05
N ARG A 394 -16.74 19.50 0.13
CA ARG A 394 -16.94 20.76 -0.61
C ARG A 394 -15.78 21.72 -0.37
N THR A 395 -15.46 21.97 0.90
CA THR A 395 -14.35 22.87 1.27
C THR A 395 -13.02 22.43 0.67
N LEU A 396 -12.70 21.13 0.72
CA LEU A 396 -11.46 20.61 0.15
C LEU A 396 -11.46 20.71 -1.38
N ALA A 397 -12.56 20.38 -2.05
CA ALA A 397 -12.68 20.51 -3.50
C ALA A 397 -12.52 21.95 -3.99
N GLU A 398 -13.00 22.92 -3.22
CA GLU A 398 -12.86 24.36 -3.52
C GLU A 398 -11.44 24.88 -3.25
N ARG A 399 -10.76 24.41 -2.19
CA ARG A 399 -9.45 24.93 -1.77
C ARG A 399 -8.26 24.26 -2.46
N VAL A 400 -8.36 22.98 -2.78
CA VAL A 400 -7.26 22.22 -3.41
C VAL A 400 -6.69 22.90 -4.66
N PRO A 401 -7.48 23.42 -5.62
CA PRO A 401 -6.93 24.13 -6.78
C PRO A 401 -6.02 25.31 -6.41
N GLY A 402 -6.35 26.05 -5.35
CA GLY A 402 -5.52 27.13 -4.83
C GLY A 402 -4.19 26.65 -4.24
N TRP A 403 -4.19 25.51 -3.54
CA TRP A 403 -2.96 24.91 -3.00
C TRP A 403 -2.05 24.38 -4.09
N LEU A 404 -2.61 23.88 -5.19
CA LEU A 404 -1.86 23.37 -6.33
C LEU A 404 -0.99 24.44 -7.02
N ALA A 405 -1.30 25.72 -6.86
CA ALA A 405 -0.46 26.82 -7.32
C ALA A 405 0.96 26.78 -6.69
N LYS A 406 1.08 26.29 -5.45
CA LYS A 406 2.36 26.15 -4.74
C LYS A 406 3.33 25.16 -5.40
N VAL A 407 2.83 24.28 -6.24
CA VAL A 407 3.62 23.27 -6.94
C VAL A 407 3.58 23.43 -8.47
N GLY A 408 3.25 24.62 -8.96
CA GLY A 408 3.26 24.94 -10.40
C GLY A 408 1.98 24.62 -11.14
N LEU A 409 0.87 24.31 -10.46
CA LEU A 409 -0.42 23.92 -11.02
C LEU A 409 -1.51 25.01 -10.79
N GLY A 410 -1.14 26.29 -10.81
CA GLY A 410 -2.05 27.39 -10.46
C GLY A 410 -3.22 27.58 -11.43
N ASP A 411 -3.11 27.11 -12.66
CA ASP A 411 -4.16 27.21 -13.69
C ASP A 411 -4.96 25.90 -13.87
N VAL A 412 -4.75 24.90 -13.01
CA VAL A 412 -5.37 23.57 -13.13
C VAL A 412 -6.90 23.63 -13.24
N ALA A 413 -7.55 24.51 -12.48
CA ALA A 413 -9.01 24.65 -12.51
C ALA A 413 -9.53 25.06 -13.90
N ARG A 414 -8.79 25.92 -14.62
CA ARG A 414 -9.13 26.38 -15.98
C ARG A 414 -9.09 25.25 -17.00
N HIS A 415 -8.23 24.27 -16.76
CA HIS A 415 -8.00 23.14 -17.67
C HIS A 415 -8.78 21.88 -17.26
N THR A 416 -9.54 21.93 -16.15
CA THR A 416 -10.33 20.79 -15.70
C THR A 416 -11.53 20.54 -16.61
N ARG A 417 -11.64 19.33 -17.15
CA ARG A 417 -12.76 18.87 -18.01
C ARG A 417 -13.63 17.83 -17.31
N ALA A 418 -13.05 17.07 -16.40
CA ALA A 418 -13.77 16.11 -15.58
C ALA A 418 -13.12 16.02 -14.20
N GLN A 419 -13.92 15.83 -13.17
CA GLN A 419 -13.41 15.65 -11.82
C GLN A 419 -14.27 14.70 -11.00
N ARG A 420 -13.65 14.09 -9.99
CA ARG A 420 -14.32 13.29 -8.99
C ARG A 420 -13.56 13.35 -7.66
N THR A 421 -14.30 13.34 -6.57
CA THR A 421 -13.75 13.30 -5.22
C THR A 421 -14.03 11.96 -4.56
N PHE A 422 -13.10 11.51 -3.70
CA PHE A 422 -13.33 10.43 -2.75
C PHE A 422 -13.03 10.93 -1.35
N THR A 423 -13.89 10.56 -0.41
CA THR A 423 -13.76 10.85 1.02
C THR A 423 -13.66 9.56 1.83
N ALA A 424 -13.51 9.68 3.15
CA ALA A 424 -13.56 8.51 4.03
C ALA A 424 -14.88 7.75 3.89
N GLU A 425 -16.00 8.44 3.61
CA GLU A 425 -17.29 7.79 3.35
C GLU A 425 -17.26 7.01 2.03
N THR A 426 -16.69 7.57 0.97
CA THR A 426 -16.53 6.85 -0.30
C THR A 426 -15.73 5.57 -0.12
N TRP A 427 -14.64 5.61 0.63
CA TRP A 427 -13.84 4.43 0.94
C TRP A 427 -14.62 3.40 1.75
N ARG A 428 -15.42 3.84 2.74
CA ARG A 428 -16.29 2.97 3.54
C ARG A 428 -17.34 2.29 2.68
N ASP A 429 -18.08 3.05 1.88
CA ASP A 429 -19.33 2.60 1.26
C ASP A 429 -19.12 1.90 -0.08
N GLN A 430 -18.17 2.38 -0.91
CA GLN A 430 -17.91 1.79 -2.22
C GLN A 430 -16.87 0.68 -2.19
N PHE A 431 -15.91 0.76 -1.26
CA PHE A 431 -14.79 -0.19 -1.17
C PHE A 431 -14.87 -1.13 0.03
N ASN A 432 -15.91 -1.01 0.86
CA ASN A 432 -16.08 -1.80 2.07
C ASN A 432 -14.89 -1.67 3.05
N VAL A 433 -14.29 -0.48 3.13
CA VAL A 433 -13.18 -0.21 4.05
C VAL A 433 -13.76 0.22 5.40
N HIS A 434 -13.49 -0.55 6.44
CA HIS A 434 -14.01 -0.27 7.79
C HIS A 434 -13.61 1.14 8.24
N ARG A 435 -14.59 1.95 8.65
CA ARG A 435 -14.42 3.36 9.04
C ARG A 435 -13.77 4.24 7.95
N GLY A 436 -13.69 3.77 6.69
CA GLY A 436 -12.97 4.47 5.64
C GLY A 436 -11.45 4.60 5.89
N ALA A 437 -10.90 3.80 6.80
CA ALA A 437 -9.47 3.79 7.15
C ALA A 437 -8.66 3.08 6.06
N VAL A 438 -8.13 3.86 5.10
CA VAL A 438 -7.59 3.33 3.83
C VAL A 438 -6.38 2.39 3.98
N PHE A 439 -5.71 2.41 5.12
CA PHE A 439 -4.60 1.50 5.44
C PHE A 439 -5.00 0.44 6.49
N SER A 440 -6.31 0.29 6.77
CA SER A 440 -6.88 -0.66 7.74
C SER A 440 -6.40 -0.38 9.18
N LEU A 441 -6.06 -1.40 9.95
CA LEU A 441 -5.53 -1.27 11.31
C LEU A 441 -4.24 -0.44 11.33
N ALA A 442 -4.12 0.49 12.27
CA ALA A 442 -2.93 1.30 12.44
C ALA A 442 -1.68 0.42 12.75
N HIS A 443 -0.50 0.89 12.33
CA HIS A 443 0.77 0.21 12.59
C HIS A 443 1.41 0.69 13.91
N SER A 444 0.59 0.70 14.98
CA SER A 444 1.06 0.99 16.33
C SER A 444 1.74 -0.23 16.95
N TRP A 445 2.58 -0.01 17.96
CA TRP A 445 3.26 -1.09 18.67
C TRP A 445 2.33 -2.20 19.17
N SER A 446 1.12 -1.84 19.62
CA SER A 446 0.11 -2.78 20.08
C SER A 446 -0.57 -3.58 18.96
N GLN A 447 -0.27 -3.26 17.70
CA GLN A 447 -0.90 -3.83 16.50
C GLN A 447 0.11 -4.24 15.43
N LEU A 448 1.39 -4.44 15.80
CA LEU A 448 2.45 -4.91 14.90
C LEU A 448 2.87 -6.34 15.23
N GLY A 449 3.43 -7.01 14.24
CA GLY A 449 3.99 -8.37 14.37
C GLY A 449 2.97 -9.34 14.95
N PRO A 450 3.31 -10.08 16.04
CA PRO A 450 2.41 -11.05 16.68
C PRO A 450 1.17 -10.42 17.33
N LEU A 451 1.16 -9.10 17.50
CA LEU A 451 0.01 -8.36 18.04
C LEU A 451 -0.99 -7.97 16.95
N ARG A 452 -0.64 -8.10 15.66
CA ARG A 452 -1.55 -7.96 14.54
C ARG A 452 -2.35 -9.24 14.32
N PRO A 453 -3.60 -9.19 13.83
CA PRO A 453 -4.35 -10.39 13.49
C PRO A 453 -3.54 -11.34 12.61
N PRO A 454 -3.51 -12.65 12.92
CA PRO A 454 -2.72 -13.63 12.19
C PRO A 454 -3.30 -13.91 10.80
N VAL A 455 -2.48 -14.50 9.91
CA VAL A 455 -2.91 -14.95 8.58
C VAL A 455 -3.84 -16.16 8.69
N ARG A 456 -3.54 -17.12 9.57
CA ARG A 456 -4.40 -18.28 9.85
C ARG A 456 -5.37 -17.93 10.97
N ASP A 457 -6.66 -18.16 10.74
CA ASP A 457 -7.64 -18.01 11.81
C ASP A 457 -7.41 -19.05 12.92
N ARG A 458 -7.58 -18.64 14.18
CA ARG A 458 -7.33 -19.52 15.34
C ARG A 458 -8.57 -20.23 15.84
N GLY A 459 -9.73 -19.69 15.52
CA GLY A 459 -11.03 -20.22 15.94
C GLY A 459 -11.70 -21.09 14.90
N VAL A 460 -11.33 -20.93 13.63
CA VAL A 460 -11.97 -21.62 12.51
C VAL A 460 -10.94 -22.31 11.62
N GLU A 461 -10.99 -23.62 11.58
CA GLU A 461 -10.13 -24.42 10.70
C GLU A 461 -10.45 -24.15 9.23
N GLY A 462 -9.42 -23.95 8.40
CA GLY A 462 -9.56 -23.70 6.97
C GLY A 462 -9.87 -22.25 6.61
N LEU A 463 -9.95 -21.32 7.58
CA LEU A 463 -10.12 -19.90 7.34
C LEU A 463 -8.76 -19.16 7.40
N TYR A 464 -8.50 -18.35 6.38
CA TYR A 464 -7.27 -17.57 6.24
C TYR A 464 -7.58 -16.12 5.87
N TRP A 465 -6.75 -15.19 6.38
CA TRP A 465 -6.87 -13.76 6.18
C TRP A 465 -5.64 -13.25 5.44
N VAL A 466 -5.84 -12.51 4.35
CA VAL A 466 -4.75 -11.87 3.61
C VAL A 466 -5.08 -10.40 3.35
N GLY A 467 -4.05 -9.57 3.22
CA GLY A 467 -4.25 -8.15 2.97
C GLY A 467 -3.67 -7.25 4.06
N GLY A 468 -3.96 -5.94 3.99
CA GLY A 468 -3.35 -4.93 4.86
C GLY A 468 -3.75 -5.01 6.34
N GLY A 469 -4.88 -5.64 6.67
CA GLY A 469 -5.37 -5.77 8.05
C GLY A 469 -4.69 -6.87 8.86
N THR A 470 -4.09 -7.87 8.22
CA THR A 470 -3.39 -8.98 8.85
C THR A 470 -1.88 -8.80 8.83
N HIS A 471 -1.13 -9.71 9.47
CA HIS A 471 0.34 -9.76 9.40
C HIS A 471 0.81 -10.01 7.95
N PRO A 472 1.87 -9.34 7.47
CA PRO A 472 2.75 -8.35 8.13
C PRO A 472 2.17 -6.93 8.22
N GLY A 473 1.18 -6.55 7.42
CA GLY A 473 0.56 -5.24 7.47
C GLY A 473 0.21 -4.65 6.10
N SER A 474 -0.08 -3.35 6.06
CA SER A 474 -0.42 -2.62 4.84
C SER A 474 0.83 -2.32 4.00
N GLY A 475 0.58 -2.07 2.71
CA GLY A 475 1.58 -1.90 1.66
C GLY A 475 1.56 -3.07 0.70
N LEU A 476 1.74 -2.82 -0.60
CA LEU A 476 1.60 -3.87 -1.62
C LEU A 476 2.53 -5.07 -1.35
N LEU A 477 3.77 -4.79 -0.94
CA LEU A 477 4.77 -5.83 -0.62
C LEU A 477 4.31 -6.74 0.52
N THR A 478 3.90 -6.13 1.63
CA THR A 478 3.47 -6.85 2.83
C THR A 478 2.15 -7.58 2.62
N ILE A 479 1.27 -7.03 1.77
CA ILE A 479 0.03 -7.71 1.36
C ILE A 479 0.34 -8.97 0.56
N VAL A 480 1.30 -8.92 -0.37
CA VAL A 480 1.75 -10.10 -1.12
C VAL A 480 2.38 -11.13 -0.18
N GLU A 481 3.17 -10.70 0.80
CA GLU A 481 3.75 -11.62 1.79
C GLU A 481 2.68 -12.30 2.66
N SER A 482 1.60 -11.62 3.01
CA SER A 482 0.49 -12.25 3.73
C SER A 482 -0.14 -13.41 2.91
N ALA A 483 -0.24 -13.24 1.58
CA ALA A 483 -0.72 -14.27 0.67
C ALA A 483 0.26 -15.45 0.55
N ASN A 484 1.56 -15.18 0.56
CA ASN A 484 2.59 -16.21 0.56
C ASN A 484 2.53 -17.06 1.84
N ILE A 485 2.40 -16.40 3.00
CA ILE A 485 2.25 -17.08 4.30
C ILE A 485 0.97 -17.96 4.29
N ALA A 486 -0.15 -17.45 3.77
CA ALA A 486 -1.39 -18.23 3.67
C ALA A 486 -1.22 -19.48 2.79
N ALA A 487 -0.59 -19.31 1.63
CA ALA A 487 -0.34 -20.42 0.71
C ALA A 487 0.59 -21.49 1.29
N ASP A 488 1.64 -21.07 2.03
CA ASP A 488 2.54 -21.99 2.75
C ASP A 488 1.78 -22.81 3.82
N HIS A 489 0.96 -22.14 4.63
CA HIS A 489 0.13 -22.83 5.63
C HIS A 489 -0.80 -23.86 4.97
N LEU A 490 -1.46 -23.50 3.86
CA LEU A 490 -2.37 -24.37 3.14
C LEU A 490 -1.66 -25.57 2.49
N ALA A 491 -0.47 -25.33 1.91
CA ALA A 491 0.35 -26.39 1.33
C ALA A 491 0.72 -27.43 2.40
N ARG A 492 1.27 -26.98 3.54
CA ARG A 492 1.67 -27.84 4.66
C ARG A 492 0.48 -28.61 5.24
N ALA A 493 -0.66 -27.93 5.45
CA ALA A 493 -1.87 -28.56 5.96
C ALA A 493 -2.44 -29.64 5.01
N SER A 494 -2.14 -29.56 3.72
CA SER A 494 -2.55 -30.51 2.68
C SER A 494 -1.48 -31.56 2.37
N GLY A 495 -0.39 -31.64 3.12
CA GLY A 495 0.72 -32.58 2.89
C GLY A 495 1.51 -32.29 1.61
N ARG A 496 1.35 -31.12 1.01
CA ARG A 496 2.09 -30.72 -0.20
C ARG A 496 3.41 -30.06 0.23
N ALA A 497 4.49 -30.35 -0.49
CA ALA A 497 5.70 -29.58 -0.35
C ALA A 497 5.36 -28.13 -0.74
N SER A 498 5.56 -27.20 0.19
CA SER A 498 5.20 -25.79 -0.09
C SER A 498 6.05 -25.21 -1.22
N GLY A 499 7.26 -25.74 -1.43
CA GLY A 499 8.23 -25.15 -2.36
C GLY A 499 8.48 -23.66 -2.06
N LEU A 500 7.84 -23.18 -0.98
CA LEU A 500 7.88 -21.82 -0.48
C LEU A 500 8.96 -21.74 0.60
N PRO A 501 10.27 -21.65 0.23
CA PRO A 501 11.25 -21.23 1.20
C PRO A 501 10.83 -19.85 1.68
N GLY A 502 11.11 -19.54 2.93
CA GLY A 502 11.08 -18.15 3.35
C GLY A 502 11.72 -17.32 2.25
N TRP A 503 11.04 -16.29 1.77
CA TRP A 503 11.47 -15.52 0.61
C TRP A 503 12.95 -15.17 0.75
N PRO A 504 13.78 -15.50 -0.23
CA PRO A 504 15.14 -15.02 -0.19
C PRO A 504 15.08 -13.49 -0.17
N PHE A 505 15.87 -12.90 0.68
CA PHE A 505 16.14 -11.47 0.72
C PHE A 505 16.29 -10.93 -0.71
N VAL A 506 15.57 -9.84 -1.05
CA VAL A 506 15.82 -9.14 -2.31
C VAL A 506 17.16 -8.44 -2.18
N PRO A 507 18.22 -8.90 -2.85
CA PRO A 507 19.53 -8.29 -2.71
C PRO A 507 19.46 -6.84 -3.17
N ILE A 508 20.06 -5.95 -2.39
CA ILE A 508 20.16 -4.55 -2.72
C ILE A 508 21.14 -4.43 -3.89
N PRO A 509 20.76 -3.78 -5.00
CA PRO A 509 21.66 -3.62 -6.12
C PRO A 509 22.95 -2.91 -5.69
N PRO A 510 24.09 -3.22 -6.31
CA PRO A 510 25.31 -2.45 -6.13
C PRO A 510 25.03 -0.96 -6.42
N ARG A 511 25.74 -0.07 -5.73
CA ARG A 511 25.60 1.37 -5.95
C ARG A 511 25.77 1.70 -7.43
N GLY A 512 24.82 2.42 -8.00
CA GLY A 512 24.88 2.87 -9.40
C GLY A 512 24.41 1.88 -10.46
N LEU A 513 23.98 0.66 -10.10
CA LEU A 513 23.42 -0.30 -11.05
C LEU A 513 21.92 -0.47 -10.83
N ALA A 514 21.18 -0.55 -11.94
CA ALA A 514 19.77 -0.97 -11.88
C ALA A 514 19.67 -2.40 -11.31
N PRO A 515 18.63 -2.73 -10.51
CA PRO A 515 18.46 -4.07 -9.98
C PRO A 515 18.35 -5.09 -11.14
N PRO A 516 18.97 -6.28 -11.00
CA PRO A 516 18.86 -7.33 -11.99
C PRO A 516 17.38 -7.74 -12.16
N GLY A 517 16.96 -7.93 -13.40
CA GLY A 517 15.56 -8.26 -13.76
C GLY A 517 14.69 -7.03 -14.09
N SER A 518 15.22 -5.81 -14.09
CA SER A 518 14.54 -4.67 -14.70
C SER A 518 14.57 -4.85 -16.23
N VAL A 519 13.45 -5.26 -16.81
CA VAL A 519 13.22 -5.08 -18.25
C VAL A 519 13.07 -3.58 -18.50
N VAL A 520 14.21 -2.91 -18.57
CA VAL A 520 14.32 -1.61 -19.22
C VAL A 520 14.77 -1.94 -20.64
N GLN A 521 13.83 -2.10 -21.54
CA GLN A 521 14.10 -1.87 -22.95
C GLN A 521 13.79 -0.41 -23.22
N GLY A 522 14.83 0.29 -23.72
CA GLY A 522 14.84 1.68 -24.08
C GLY A 522 13.79 2.10 -25.10
#